data_d65cafcdd03faeb3aac3175f111be4ba
#
_entry.id   d65cafcdd03faeb3aac3175f111be4ba
#
_cell.length_a   1.000
_cell.length_b   1.000
_cell.length_c   1.000
_cell.angle_alpha   90.00
_cell.angle_beta   90.00
_cell.angle_gamma   90.00
#
_symmetry.space_group_name_H-M   'P 1'
#
loop_
_entity.id
_entity.type
_entity.pdbx_description
1 polymer ?
#
loop_
_entity_poly.entity_id
_entity_poly.type
_entity_poly.pdbx_seq_one_letter_code
_entity_poly.pdbx_strand_id
1 'polypeptide(L)'
;MRGRLLVFEGGEGAGKTTQLQRLAAHMSMRGIPHLVLREPGGTPVGDRIREILLHSEQPLAPAAEAALFVASRAQLVATMVRPALEAGTHVLLDRFLLSTYAYQIHGRGLAESDVRAANQLACDGLAPNLTLLMRVPVGEGLVRAHARSDADRFERASRDFHDRVAAAFDLFTTSAWQHTHLECGPIIAVDAIGDVEDVSARVMRALQAHLPEILVPGEVSA
;
A
#
# COMPACT_ATOMS: atom_id res chain seq x y z
N MET A 1 0.22 -3.50 -24.25
CA MET A 1 -0.45 -4.16 -23.08
C MET A 1 -0.77 -3.12 -22.02
N ARG A 2 -1.86 -3.28 -21.24
CA ARG A 2 -2.15 -2.41 -20.09
C ARG A 2 -1.11 -2.62 -19.00
N GLY A 3 -0.67 -1.55 -18.32
CA GLY A 3 0.23 -1.63 -17.16
C GLY A 3 -0.38 -2.46 -16.01
N ARG A 4 0.43 -2.85 -15.05
CA ARG A 4 0.04 -3.60 -13.85
C ARG A 4 0.16 -2.72 -12.61
N LEU A 5 -0.81 -2.83 -11.70
CA LEU A 5 -0.78 -2.19 -10.39
C LEU A 5 -0.26 -3.21 -9.36
N LEU A 6 0.93 -2.96 -8.84
CA LEU A 6 1.54 -3.69 -7.72
C LEU A 6 1.52 -2.80 -6.48
N VAL A 7 0.98 -3.32 -5.39
CA VAL A 7 0.89 -2.61 -4.12
C VAL A 7 1.79 -3.26 -3.08
N PHE A 8 2.50 -2.44 -2.31
CA PHE A 8 3.23 -2.85 -1.11
C PHE A 8 2.44 -2.41 0.12
N GLU A 9 2.06 -3.36 0.97
CA GLU A 9 1.29 -3.15 2.19
C GLU A 9 2.00 -3.72 3.41
N GLY A 10 1.53 -3.37 4.60
CA GLY A 10 2.06 -3.85 5.87
C GLY A 10 2.20 -2.74 6.92
N GLY A 11 2.50 -3.15 8.15
CA GLY A 11 2.65 -2.26 9.30
C GLY A 11 3.79 -1.25 9.18
N GLU A 12 3.97 -0.46 10.24
CA GLU A 12 5.08 0.49 10.30
C GLU A 12 6.42 -0.25 10.34
N GLY A 13 7.45 0.32 9.72
CA GLY A 13 8.79 -0.27 9.67
C GLY A 13 8.93 -1.60 8.91
N ALA A 14 7.89 -2.08 8.22
CA ALA A 14 7.91 -3.34 7.46
C ALA A 14 8.82 -3.34 6.22
N GLY A 15 9.48 -2.23 5.90
CA GLY A 15 10.42 -2.15 4.78
C GLY A 15 9.77 -1.95 3.41
N LYS A 16 8.47 -1.62 3.33
CA LYS A 16 7.72 -1.39 2.08
C LYS A 16 8.47 -0.48 1.11
N THR A 17 8.75 0.74 1.52
CA THR A 17 9.41 1.77 0.69
C THR A 17 10.78 1.31 0.20
N THR A 18 11.56 0.64 1.06
CA THR A 18 12.89 0.11 0.70
C THR A 18 12.77 -0.93 -0.42
N GLN A 19 11.87 -1.90 -0.28
CA GLN A 19 11.70 -2.96 -1.27
C GLN A 19 11.08 -2.44 -2.58
N LEU A 20 10.15 -1.49 -2.48
CA LEU A 20 9.57 -0.83 -3.63
C LEU A 20 10.63 -0.06 -4.44
N GLN A 21 11.51 0.70 -3.78
CA GLN A 21 12.61 1.42 -4.44
C GLN A 21 13.62 0.48 -5.09
N ARG A 22 13.93 -0.66 -4.45
CA ARG A 22 14.82 -1.67 -5.05
C ARG A 22 14.20 -2.32 -6.29
N LEU A 23 12.92 -2.62 -6.25
CA LEU A 23 12.19 -3.11 -7.42
C LEU A 23 12.16 -2.07 -8.55
N ALA A 24 11.89 -0.80 -8.22
CA ALA A 24 11.92 0.28 -9.19
C ALA A 24 13.29 0.42 -9.86
N ALA A 25 14.37 0.35 -9.09
CA ALA A 25 15.73 0.36 -9.64
C ALA A 25 15.99 -0.84 -10.56
N HIS A 26 15.54 -2.05 -10.18
CA HIS A 26 15.64 -3.24 -11.02
C HIS A 26 14.87 -3.07 -12.34
N MET A 27 13.66 -2.52 -12.30
CA MET A 27 12.85 -2.26 -13.49
C MET A 27 13.50 -1.20 -14.39
N SER A 28 14.04 -0.12 -13.80
CA SER A 28 14.77 0.93 -14.53
C SER A 28 15.96 0.38 -15.32
N MET A 29 16.78 -0.48 -14.68
CA MET A 29 17.94 -1.11 -15.33
C MET A 29 17.55 -2.01 -16.50
N ARG A 30 16.32 -2.51 -16.52
CA ARG A 30 15.77 -3.36 -17.59
C ARG A 30 14.94 -2.60 -18.62
N GLY A 31 14.81 -1.28 -18.48
CA GLY A 31 13.99 -0.47 -19.37
C GLY A 31 12.49 -0.73 -19.26
N ILE A 32 12.01 -1.26 -18.11
CA ILE A 32 10.59 -1.55 -17.89
C ILE A 32 9.88 -0.26 -17.44
N PRO A 33 8.90 0.26 -18.21
CA PRO A 33 8.19 1.48 -17.86
C PRO A 33 7.42 1.32 -16.54
N HIS A 34 7.70 2.16 -15.56
CA HIS A 34 7.04 2.12 -14.26
C HIS A 34 6.96 3.50 -13.62
N LEU A 35 5.99 3.67 -12.74
CA LEU A 35 5.74 4.85 -11.93
C LEU A 35 5.69 4.43 -10.45
N VAL A 36 6.43 5.13 -9.61
CA VAL A 36 6.45 4.92 -8.16
C VAL A 36 5.56 5.96 -7.50
N LEU A 37 4.57 5.50 -6.74
CA LEU A 37 3.61 6.35 -6.03
C LEU A 37 3.47 5.89 -4.57
N ARG A 38 2.82 6.73 -3.75
CA ARG A 38 2.52 6.43 -2.34
C ARG A 38 1.17 6.99 -1.92
N GLU A 39 0.53 6.34 -0.98
CA GLU A 39 -0.63 6.87 -0.27
C GLU A 39 -0.36 7.09 1.23
N PRO A 40 -1.00 8.10 1.86
CA PRO A 40 -1.67 9.22 1.20
C PRO A 40 -0.65 10.12 0.53
N GLY A 41 -1.02 10.79 -0.58
CA GLY A 41 -0.15 11.71 -1.31
C GLY A 41 0.01 11.38 -2.79
N GLY A 42 1.15 11.75 -3.38
CA GLY A 42 1.49 11.48 -4.79
C GLY A 42 0.84 12.42 -5.80
N THR A 43 0.10 13.43 -5.34
CA THR A 43 -0.42 14.54 -6.15
C THR A 43 -0.39 15.82 -5.31
N PRO A 44 -0.40 17.02 -5.91
CA PRO A 44 -0.39 18.26 -5.13
C PRO A 44 -1.54 18.36 -4.10
N VAL A 45 -2.73 17.87 -4.45
CA VAL A 45 -3.87 17.80 -3.52
C VAL A 45 -3.66 16.72 -2.47
N GLY A 46 -3.25 15.53 -2.89
CA GLY A 46 -2.98 14.41 -2.00
C GLY A 46 -1.88 14.71 -0.98
N ASP A 47 -0.83 15.43 -1.38
CA ASP A 47 0.27 15.80 -0.48
C ASP A 47 -0.18 16.82 0.59
N ARG A 48 -1.07 17.76 0.28
CA ARG A 48 -1.71 18.63 1.28
C ARG A 48 -2.59 17.85 2.26
N ILE A 49 -3.32 16.85 1.75
CA ILE A 49 -4.11 15.95 2.60
C ILE A 49 -3.18 15.12 3.50
N ARG A 50 -2.07 14.63 2.97
CA ARG A 50 -1.05 13.90 3.75
C ARG A 50 -0.52 14.74 4.91
N GLU A 51 -0.23 16.02 4.67
CA GLU A 51 0.22 16.95 5.71
C GLU A 51 -0.79 17.03 6.85
N ILE A 52 -2.08 17.19 6.55
CA ILE A 52 -3.15 17.19 7.54
C ILE A 52 -3.19 15.85 8.29
N LEU A 53 -3.14 14.72 7.57
CA LEU A 53 -3.25 13.39 8.15
C LEU A 53 -2.10 13.03 9.09
N LEU A 54 -0.88 13.44 8.78
CA LEU A 54 0.31 13.04 9.52
C LEU A 54 0.74 14.05 10.59
N HIS A 55 0.49 15.35 10.34
CA HIS A 55 1.07 16.44 11.14
C HIS A 55 0.04 17.39 11.80
N SER A 56 -1.28 17.10 11.65
CA SER A 56 -2.28 17.91 12.36
C SER A 56 -2.04 17.90 13.87
N GLU A 57 -1.97 19.08 14.47
CA GLU A 57 -1.89 19.26 15.93
C GLU A 57 -3.22 18.92 16.62
N GLN A 58 -4.33 19.08 15.89
CA GLN A 58 -5.67 18.76 16.40
C GLN A 58 -6.02 17.29 16.12
N PRO A 59 -6.68 16.62 17.07
CA PRO A 59 -7.15 15.27 16.85
C PRO A 59 -8.19 15.24 15.72
N LEU A 60 -8.04 14.32 14.79
CA LEU A 60 -9.02 14.07 13.74
C LEU A 60 -10.05 13.05 14.23
N ALA A 61 -11.34 13.34 14.02
CA ALA A 61 -12.38 12.33 14.20
C ALA A 61 -12.14 11.15 13.24
N PRO A 62 -12.37 9.88 13.65
CA PRO A 62 -12.12 8.72 12.81
C PRO A 62 -12.74 8.79 11.41
N ALA A 63 -13.98 9.27 11.30
CA ALA A 63 -14.64 9.42 10.00
C ALA A 63 -13.99 10.50 9.12
N ALA A 64 -13.54 11.62 9.71
CA ALA A 64 -12.82 12.66 8.99
C ALA A 64 -11.45 12.18 8.50
N GLU A 65 -10.73 11.41 9.34
CA GLU A 65 -9.47 10.75 8.98
C GLU A 65 -9.68 9.82 7.77
N ALA A 66 -10.68 8.94 7.82
CA ALA A 66 -11.00 8.02 6.73
C ALA A 66 -11.38 8.77 5.44
N ALA A 67 -12.22 9.80 5.53
CA ALA A 67 -12.63 10.61 4.38
C ALA A 67 -11.43 11.30 3.69
N LEU A 68 -10.45 11.77 4.45
CA LEU A 68 -9.23 12.36 3.92
C LEU A 68 -8.37 11.32 3.18
N PHE A 69 -8.21 10.09 3.71
CA PHE A 69 -7.53 9.02 2.98
C PHE A 69 -8.23 8.70 1.67
N VAL A 70 -9.56 8.58 1.69
CA VAL A 70 -10.37 8.29 0.50
C VAL A 70 -10.26 9.42 -0.53
N ALA A 71 -10.30 10.68 -0.11
CA ALA A 71 -10.13 11.83 -1.01
C ALA A 71 -8.76 11.88 -1.67
N SER A 72 -7.68 11.62 -0.91
CA SER A 72 -6.32 11.51 -1.44
C SER A 72 -6.21 10.39 -2.47
N ARG A 73 -6.79 9.23 -2.17
CA ARG A 73 -6.85 8.06 -3.08
C ARG A 73 -7.60 8.37 -4.37
N ALA A 74 -8.79 8.95 -4.27
CA ALA A 74 -9.60 9.29 -5.44
C ALA A 74 -8.83 10.19 -6.41
N GLN A 75 -8.15 11.22 -5.88
CA GLN A 75 -7.30 12.10 -6.69
C GLN A 75 -6.15 11.33 -7.34
N LEU A 76 -5.43 10.50 -6.57
CA LEU A 76 -4.29 9.74 -7.06
C LEU A 76 -4.71 8.75 -8.16
N VAL A 77 -5.78 8.01 -7.93
CA VAL A 77 -6.31 7.02 -8.89
C VAL A 77 -6.70 7.68 -10.20
N ALA A 78 -7.47 8.77 -10.14
CA ALA A 78 -7.97 9.44 -11.32
C ALA A 78 -6.87 10.11 -12.15
N THR A 79 -5.89 10.73 -11.51
CA THR A 79 -4.93 11.60 -12.22
C THR A 79 -3.57 10.96 -12.49
N MET A 80 -3.22 9.89 -11.77
CA MET A 80 -1.90 9.26 -11.89
C MET A 80 -1.99 7.77 -12.22
N VAL A 81 -2.73 7.00 -11.41
CA VAL A 81 -2.69 5.52 -11.53
C VAL A 81 -3.35 5.06 -12.82
N ARG A 82 -4.61 5.46 -13.07
CA ARG A 82 -5.33 5.04 -14.28
C ARG A 82 -4.64 5.46 -15.57
N PRO A 83 -4.23 6.74 -15.75
CA PRO A 83 -3.53 7.15 -16.97
C PRO A 83 -2.24 6.37 -17.20
N ALA A 84 -1.44 6.10 -16.14
CA ALA A 84 -0.22 5.32 -16.26
C ALA A 84 -0.50 3.88 -16.71
N LEU A 85 -1.48 3.21 -16.08
CA LEU A 85 -1.85 1.83 -16.46
C LEU A 85 -2.39 1.75 -17.89
N GLU A 86 -3.17 2.72 -18.33
CA GLU A 86 -3.71 2.81 -19.69
C GLU A 86 -2.61 3.05 -20.73
N ALA A 87 -1.58 3.82 -20.37
CA ALA A 87 -0.39 4.04 -21.19
C ALA A 87 0.58 2.84 -21.21
N GLY A 88 0.25 1.72 -20.54
CA GLY A 88 1.13 0.55 -20.46
C GLY A 88 2.25 0.65 -19.43
N THR A 89 2.27 1.71 -18.61
CA THR A 89 3.23 1.92 -17.54
C THR A 89 2.78 1.18 -16.28
N HIS A 90 3.64 0.35 -15.69
CA HIS A 90 3.37 -0.30 -14.42
C HIS A 90 3.33 0.72 -13.27
N VAL A 91 2.50 0.48 -12.27
CA VAL A 91 2.45 1.32 -11.07
C VAL A 91 2.89 0.51 -9.86
N LEU A 92 3.91 1.01 -9.17
CA LEU A 92 4.38 0.51 -7.88
C LEU A 92 3.87 1.46 -6.79
N LEU A 93 2.99 0.99 -5.93
CA LEU A 93 2.28 1.83 -4.97
C LEU A 93 2.60 1.43 -3.53
N ASP A 94 3.09 2.37 -2.74
CA ASP A 94 3.30 2.21 -1.28
C ASP A 94 2.00 2.56 -0.56
N ARG A 95 1.31 1.57 -0.04
CA ARG A 95 -0.02 1.56 0.57
C ARG A 95 -1.18 1.81 -0.41
N PHE A 96 -2.28 1.14 -0.13
CA PHE A 96 -3.56 1.30 -0.84
C PHE A 96 -4.72 0.86 0.07
N LEU A 97 -5.63 0.02 -0.43
CA LEU A 97 -6.87 -0.37 0.25
C LEU A 97 -6.65 -1.07 1.59
N LEU A 98 -5.68 -2.00 1.69
CA LEU A 98 -5.47 -2.77 2.93
C LEU A 98 -5.09 -1.87 4.11
N SER A 99 -4.32 -0.80 3.87
CA SER A 99 -4.04 0.19 4.91
C SER A 99 -5.32 0.80 5.46
N THR A 100 -6.30 1.19 4.61
CA THR A 100 -7.56 1.75 5.09
C THR A 100 -8.39 0.71 5.88
N TYR A 101 -8.42 -0.54 5.41
CA TYR A 101 -9.08 -1.62 6.16
C TYR A 101 -8.42 -1.83 7.52
N ALA A 102 -7.09 -1.94 7.57
CA ALA A 102 -6.38 -2.18 8.81
C ALA A 102 -6.49 -1.00 9.80
N TYR A 103 -6.27 0.22 9.34
CA TYR A 103 -6.16 1.40 10.21
C TYR A 103 -7.52 1.99 10.58
N GLN A 104 -8.44 2.19 9.61
CA GLN A 104 -9.70 2.86 9.86
C GLN A 104 -10.80 1.90 10.36
N ILE A 105 -10.88 0.68 9.81
CA ILE A 105 -11.86 -0.31 10.30
C ILE A 105 -11.36 -0.93 11.60
N HIS A 106 -10.28 -1.70 11.56
CA HIS A 106 -9.81 -2.45 12.73
C HIS A 106 -9.12 -1.55 13.77
N GLY A 107 -8.32 -0.58 13.33
CA GLY A 107 -7.64 0.36 14.22
C GLY A 107 -8.58 1.36 14.90
N ARG A 108 -9.44 2.05 14.14
CA ARG A 108 -10.35 3.09 14.61
C ARG A 108 -11.76 2.61 14.93
N GLY A 109 -12.14 1.41 14.51
CA GLY A 109 -13.46 0.82 14.79
C GLY A 109 -14.58 1.35 13.89
N LEU A 110 -14.28 1.88 12.69
CA LEU A 110 -15.31 2.28 11.73
C LEU A 110 -16.01 1.06 11.14
N ALA A 111 -17.28 1.23 10.77
CA ALA A 111 -18.04 0.18 10.10
C ALA A 111 -17.43 -0.14 8.73
N GLU A 112 -17.22 -1.42 8.45
CA GLU A 112 -16.62 -1.88 7.21
C GLU A 112 -17.44 -1.47 5.98
N SER A 113 -18.78 -1.55 6.07
CA SER A 113 -19.69 -1.15 4.99
C SER A 113 -19.44 0.28 4.50
N ASP A 114 -19.24 1.22 5.43
CA ASP A 114 -19.09 2.65 5.12
C ASP A 114 -17.73 2.93 4.48
N VAL A 115 -16.67 2.35 5.06
CA VAL A 115 -15.31 2.49 4.51
C VAL A 115 -15.20 1.83 3.15
N ARG A 116 -15.83 0.67 2.97
CA ARG A 116 -15.85 -0.06 1.69
C ARG A 116 -16.58 0.74 0.60
N ALA A 117 -17.76 1.30 0.91
CA ALA A 117 -18.50 2.14 -0.02
C ALA A 117 -17.69 3.39 -0.45
N ALA A 118 -17.04 4.05 0.50
CA ALA A 118 -16.18 5.19 0.23
C ALA A 118 -14.97 4.82 -0.65
N ASN A 119 -14.33 3.68 -0.40
CA ASN A 119 -13.24 3.16 -1.23
C ASN A 119 -13.71 2.78 -2.63
N GLN A 120 -14.90 2.21 -2.79
CA GLN A 120 -15.47 1.91 -4.10
C GLN A 120 -15.64 3.19 -4.93
N LEU A 121 -16.14 4.26 -4.33
CA LEU A 121 -16.22 5.56 -4.98
C LEU A 121 -14.84 6.08 -5.43
N ALA A 122 -13.82 5.97 -4.57
CA ALA A 122 -12.48 6.48 -4.85
C ALA A 122 -11.74 5.67 -5.92
N CYS A 123 -11.92 4.36 -5.94
CA CYS A 123 -11.20 3.47 -6.83
C CYS A 123 -11.93 3.22 -8.15
N ASP A 124 -13.26 3.39 -8.19
CA ASP A 124 -14.09 3.17 -9.38
C ASP A 124 -13.75 1.85 -10.08
N GLY A 125 -13.79 0.75 -9.33
CA GLY A 125 -13.48 -0.59 -9.81
C GLY A 125 -11.99 -0.92 -10.06
N LEU A 126 -11.06 -0.01 -9.76
CA LEU A 126 -9.63 -0.34 -9.82
C LEU A 126 -9.27 -1.26 -8.65
N ALA A 127 -8.71 -2.42 -8.99
CA ALA A 127 -8.14 -3.36 -8.03
C ALA A 127 -6.65 -3.60 -8.35
N PRO A 128 -5.80 -3.88 -7.34
CA PRO A 128 -4.42 -4.31 -7.57
C PRO A 128 -4.34 -5.61 -8.37
N ASN A 129 -3.35 -5.72 -9.24
CA ASN A 129 -3.00 -7.00 -9.86
C ASN A 129 -2.34 -7.94 -8.85
N LEU A 130 -1.60 -7.37 -7.89
CA LEU A 130 -1.02 -8.07 -6.75
C LEU A 130 -0.77 -7.10 -5.62
N THR A 131 -1.05 -7.53 -4.38
CA THR A 131 -0.63 -6.85 -3.16
C THR A 131 0.41 -7.71 -2.44
N LEU A 132 1.62 -7.19 -2.24
CA LEU A 132 2.65 -7.79 -1.40
C LEU A 132 2.49 -7.24 0.02
N LEU A 133 2.05 -8.10 0.93
CA LEU A 133 1.90 -7.77 2.34
C LEU A 133 3.20 -8.10 3.09
N MET A 134 3.99 -7.05 3.36
CA MET A 134 5.26 -7.14 4.09
C MET A 134 4.99 -7.37 5.58
N ARG A 135 5.42 -8.52 6.11
CA ARG A 135 5.16 -8.91 7.50
C ARG A 135 6.41 -8.80 8.36
N VAL A 136 6.29 -8.09 9.46
CA VAL A 136 7.32 -7.97 10.51
C VAL A 136 6.60 -7.93 11.87
N PRO A 137 7.19 -8.47 12.96
CA PRO A 137 6.63 -8.32 14.29
C PRO A 137 6.46 -6.83 14.65
N VAL A 138 5.33 -6.46 15.28
CA VAL A 138 4.96 -5.07 15.59
C VAL A 138 6.09 -4.33 16.31
N GLY A 139 6.69 -4.98 17.34
CA GLY A 139 7.79 -4.35 18.12
C GLY A 139 9.00 -4.03 17.27
N GLU A 140 9.41 -4.95 16.38
CA GLU A 140 10.54 -4.74 15.48
C GLU A 140 10.23 -3.66 14.44
N GLY A 141 9.03 -3.67 13.88
CA GLY A 141 8.58 -2.66 12.93
C GLY A 141 8.60 -1.25 13.52
N LEU A 142 8.07 -1.07 14.73
CA LEU A 142 8.08 0.23 15.41
C LEU A 142 9.51 0.71 15.73
N VAL A 143 10.41 -0.17 16.17
CA VAL A 143 11.82 0.18 16.38
C VAL A 143 12.46 0.66 15.08
N ARG A 144 12.25 -0.04 13.97
CA ARG A 144 12.75 0.35 12.65
C ARG A 144 12.16 1.68 12.16
N ALA A 145 10.88 1.95 12.45
CA ALA A 145 10.21 3.19 12.09
C ALA A 145 10.81 4.38 12.85
N HIS A 146 10.88 4.30 14.16
CA HIS A 146 11.43 5.35 15.03
C HIS A 146 12.91 5.68 14.75
N ALA A 147 13.69 4.74 14.22
CA ALA A 147 15.08 4.98 13.87
C ALA A 147 15.26 5.85 12.60
N ARG A 148 14.19 6.12 11.82
CA ARG A 148 14.28 6.80 10.53
C ARG A 148 13.87 8.27 10.56
N SER A 149 12.92 8.65 11.39
CA SER A 149 12.38 10.02 11.47
C SER A 149 11.63 10.23 12.78
N ASP A 150 11.28 11.48 13.06
CA ASP A 150 10.33 11.80 14.13
C ASP A 150 9.00 11.08 13.85
N ALA A 151 8.46 10.46 14.91
CA ALA A 151 7.25 9.68 14.83
C ALA A 151 6.07 10.53 14.35
N ASP A 152 5.36 10.07 13.33
CA ASP A 152 4.11 10.69 12.89
C ASP A 152 2.94 10.35 13.83
N ARG A 153 1.74 10.86 13.52
CA ARG A 153 0.54 10.66 14.35
C ARG A 153 0.13 9.19 14.47
N PHE A 154 0.38 8.37 13.46
CA PHE A 154 0.06 6.95 13.48
C PHE A 154 1.11 6.17 14.27
N GLU A 155 2.39 6.46 14.09
CA GLU A 155 3.48 5.84 14.84
C GLU A 155 3.40 6.14 16.35
N ARG A 156 2.83 7.30 16.73
CA ARG A 156 2.56 7.67 18.13
C ARG A 156 1.30 7.04 18.73
N ALA A 157 0.53 6.29 17.95
CA ALA A 157 -0.68 5.62 18.44
C ALA A 157 -0.36 4.58 19.54
N SER A 158 -1.38 4.18 20.30
CA SER A 158 -1.21 3.20 21.38
C SER A 158 -0.77 1.82 20.85
N ARG A 159 -0.14 1.06 21.72
CA ARG A 159 0.25 -0.33 21.42
C ARG A 159 -0.96 -1.15 20.98
N ASP A 160 -2.09 -1.03 21.69
CA ASP A 160 -3.33 -1.74 21.36
C ASP A 160 -3.85 -1.40 19.94
N PHE A 161 -3.66 -0.17 19.48
CA PHE A 161 -3.98 0.21 18.12
C PHE A 161 -3.12 -0.55 17.11
N HIS A 162 -1.82 -0.59 17.32
CA HIS A 162 -0.89 -1.32 16.44
C HIS A 162 -1.14 -2.83 16.48
N ASP A 163 -1.49 -3.40 17.62
CA ASP A 163 -1.80 -4.82 17.74
C ASP A 163 -3.11 -5.17 16.97
N ARG A 164 -4.14 -4.30 17.01
CA ARG A 164 -5.34 -4.48 16.17
C ARG A 164 -5.03 -4.37 14.67
N VAL A 165 -4.21 -3.41 14.28
CA VAL A 165 -3.78 -3.24 12.88
C VAL A 165 -2.99 -4.48 12.40
N ALA A 166 -2.10 -5.01 13.21
CA ALA A 166 -1.33 -6.21 12.88
C ALA A 166 -2.23 -7.44 12.74
N ALA A 167 -3.16 -7.64 13.68
CA ALA A 167 -4.15 -8.72 13.61
C ALA A 167 -5.02 -8.62 12.33
N ALA A 168 -5.36 -7.41 11.91
CA ALA A 168 -6.07 -7.19 10.65
C ALA A 168 -5.23 -7.63 9.44
N PHE A 169 -3.96 -7.25 9.38
CA PHE A 169 -3.08 -7.71 8.30
C PHE A 169 -2.92 -9.23 8.28
N ASP A 170 -2.92 -9.91 9.44
CA ASP A 170 -2.92 -11.38 9.50
C ASP A 170 -4.23 -11.95 8.94
N LEU A 171 -5.37 -11.37 9.29
CA LEU A 171 -6.68 -11.75 8.76
C LEU A 171 -6.73 -11.66 7.23
N PHE A 172 -6.18 -10.60 6.64
CA PHE A 172 -6.21 -10.34 5.20
C PHE A 172 -5.43 -11.38 4.38
N THR A 173 -4.55 -12.14 5.00
CA THR A 173 -3.85 -13.26 4.33
C THR A 173 -4.71 -14.51 4.19
N THR A 174 -5.84 -14.59 4.89
CA THR A 174 -6.70 -15.77 4.83
C THR A 174 -7.50 -15.82 3.53
N SER A 175 -7.64 -17.00 2.94
CA SER A 175 -8.46 -17.19 1.74
C SER A 175 -9.92 -16.80 1.96
N ALA A 176 -10.47 -17.04 3.14
CA ALA A 176 -11.85 -16.66 3.46
C ALA A 176 -12.06 -15.13 3.33
N TRP A 177 -11.14 -14.33 3.86
CA TRP A 177 -11.22 -12.86 3.74
C TRP A 177 -11.03 -12.41 2.29
N GLN A 178 -10.04 -12.93 1.59
CA GLN A 178 -9.75 -12.55 0.20
C GLN A 178 -10.91 -12.85 -0.75
N HIS A 179 -11.65 -13.96 -0.54
CA HIS A 179 -12.82 -14.29 -1.35
C HIS A 179 -13.96 -13.27 -1.22
N THR A 180 -14.06 -12.56 -0.11
CA THR A 180 -15.10 -11.55 0.14
C THR A 180 -14.63 -10.11 -0.17
N HIS A 181 -13.35 -9.90 -0.48
CA HIS A 181 -12.72 -8.59 -0.68
C HIS A 181 -11.92 -8.53 -1.99
N LEU A 182 -12.59 -8.91 -3.08
CA LEU A 182 -11.96 -8.99 -4.42
C LEU A 182 -11.40 -7.66 -4.91
N GLU A 183 -11.90 -6.53 -4.40
CA GLU A 183 -11.39 -5.19 -4.67
C GLU A 183 -9.97 -4.96 -4.18
N CYS A 184 -9.49 -5.76 -3.23
CA CYS A 184 -8.11 -5.68 -2.73
C CYS A 184 -7.10 -6.45 -3.60
N GLY A 185 -7.59 -7.18 -4.61
CA GLY A 185 -6.78 -8.05 -5.47
C GLY A 185 -6.17 -9.24 -4.71
N PRO A 186 -5.36 -10.07 -5.39
CA PRO A 186 -4.61 -11.15 -4.74
C PRO A 186 -3.61 -10.60 -3.73
N ILE A 187 -3.54 -11.20 -2.54
CA ILE A 187 -2.63 -10.78 -1.45
C ILE A 187 -1.65 -11.90 -1.16
N ILE A 188 -0.37 -11.61 -1.27
CA ILE A 188 0.72 -12.53 -0.94
C ILE A 188 1.53 -11.97 0.21
N ALA A 189 1.60 -12.73 1.30
CA ALA A 189 2.43 -12.38 2.46
C ALA A 189 3.90 -12.60 2.15
N VAL A 190 4.73 -11.61 2.45
CA VAL A 190 6.19 -11.68 2.35
C VAL A 190 6.79 -11.45 3.73
N ASP A 191 7.55 -12.43 4.21
CA ASP A 191 8.32 -12.26 5.44
C ASP A 191 9.39 -11.19 5.25
N ALA A 192 9.31 -10.12 6.06
CA ALA A 192 10.20 -8.96 6.02
C ALA A 192 11.23 -8.94 7.16
N ILE A 193 11.46 -10.12 7.80
CA ILE A 193 12.53 -10.33 8.77
C ILE A 193 13.83 -10.64 8.03
N GLY A 194 14.95 -10.14 8.56
CA GLY A 194 16.29 -10.34 8.00
C GLY A 194 16.85 -9.09 7.35
N ASP A 195 17.91 -9.25 6.58
CA ASP A 195 18.53 -8.14 5.86
C ASP A 195 17.74 -7.74 4.60
N VAL A 196 18.14 -6.62 4.05
CA VAL A 196 17.43 -6.02 2.91
C VAL A 196 17.50 -6.91 1.68
N GLU A 197 18.62 -7.60 1.46
CA GLU A 197 18.88 -8.49 0.33
C GLU A 197 18.00 -9.74 0.40
N ASP A 198 17.91 -10.37 1.57
CA ASP A 198 17.07 -11.55 1.80
C ASP A 198 15.59 -11.23 1.55
N VAL A 199 15.13 -10.08 2.05
CA VAL A 199 13.75 -9.63 1.82
C VAL A 199 13.53 -9.33 0.34
N SER A 200 14.50 -8.69 -0.35
CA SER A 200 14.42 -8.45 -1.79
C SER A 200 14.30 -9.77 -2.58
N ALA A 201 15.07 -10.79 -2.21
CA ALA A 201 14.98 -12.11 -2.86
C ALA A 201 13.59 -12.75 -2.66
N ARG A 202 12.96 -12.59 -1.47
CA ARG A 202 11.59 -13.07 -1.22
C ARG A 202 10.56 -12.30 -2.05
N VAL A 203 10.70 -10.97 -2.14
CA VAL A 203 9.85 -10.12 -3.01
C VAL A 203 9.97 -10.58 -4.47
N MET A 204 11.18 -10.75 -4.97
CA MET A 204 11.39 -11.18 -6.37
C MET A 204 10.79 -12.57 -6.63
N ARG A 205 10.93 -13.54 -5.71
CA ARG A 205 10.31 -14.87 -5.84
C ARG A 205 8.78 -14.76 -5.87
N ALA A 206 8.17 -13.93 -5.01
CA ALA A 206 6.73 -13.70 -5.00
C ALA A 206 6.25 -13.12 -6.34
N LEU A 207 6.97 -12.14 -6.89
CA LEU A 207 6.65 -11.56 -8.20
C LEU A 207 6.78 -12.56 -9.33
N GLN A 208 7.86 -13.36 -9.36
CA GLN A 208 8.06 -14.42 -10.37
C GLN A 208 6.93 -15.45 -10.35
N ALA A 209 6.39 -15.77 -9.17
CA ALA A 209 5.33 -16.76 -9.02
C ALA A 209 3.93 -16.21 -9.32
N HIS A 210 3.66 -14.94 -9.03
CA HIS A 210 2.29 -14.40 -9.00
C HIS A 210 2.05 -13.22 -9.94
N LEU A 211 3.08 -12.53 -10.42
CA LEU A 211 2.97 -11.41 -11.36
C LEU A 211 4.22 -11.29 -12.24
N PRO A 212 4.63 -12.36 -12.95
CA PRO A 212 5.89 -12.37 -13.69
C PRO A 212 5.97 -11.32 -14.80
N GLU A 213 4.84 -10.92 -15.37
CA GLU A 213 4.76 -9.93 -16.43
C GLU A 213 5.23 -8.52 -16.01
N ILE A 214 5.30 -8.23 -14.71
CA ILE A 214 5.83 -6.94 -14.22
C ILE A 214 7.38 -6.89 -14.32
N LEU A 215 8.02 -8.01 -14.49
CA LEU A 215 9.48 -8.15 -14.50
C LEU A 215 10.08 -8.20 -15.91
N VAL A 216 9.26 -8.12 -16.94
CA VAL A 216 9.70 -8.16 -18.35
C VAL A 216 9.31 -6.86 -19.06
N PRO A 217 10.14 -6.35 -19.98
CA PRO A 217 9.75 -5.21 -20.82
C PRO A 217 8.48 -5.58 -21.61
N GLY A 218 7.50 -4.68 -21.61
CA GLY A 218 6.34 -4.82 -22.47
C GLY A 218 6.77 -4.78 -23.94
N GLU A 219 6.15 -5.60 -24.80
CA GLU A 219 6.32 -5.42 -26.24
C GLU A 219 5.83 -4.03 -26.62
N VAL A 220 6.74 -3.19 -27.06
CA VAL A 220 6.40 -1.89 -27.66
C VAL A 220 5.73 -2.21 -28.98
N SER A 221 4.41 -2.04 -29.06
CA SER A 221 3.72 -2.06 -30.36
C SER A 221 4.30 -0.91 -31.20
N ALA A 222 4.98 -1.27 -32.26
CA ALA A 222 5.51 -0.34 -33.24
C ALA A 222 4.38 0.37 -34.00
#